data_eb68eff56870944e27f1e3b1f219b0a2
#
_entry.id   eb68eff56870944e27f1e3b1f219b0a2
#
_cell.length_a   1.000
_cell.length_b   1.000
_cell.length_c   1.000
_cell.angle_alpha   90.00
_cell.angle_beta   90.00
_cell.angle_gamma   90.00
#
_symmetry.space_group_name_H-M   'P 1'
#
loop_
_entity.id
_entity.type
_entity.pdbx_description
1 polymer ?
#
loop_
_entity_poly.entity_id
_entity_poly.type
_entity_poly.pdbx_seq_one_letter_code
_entity_poly.pdbx_strand_id
1 'polypeptide(L)'
;FDPELTPSPFRHIALNVSATTQSEIFERMQKAQWKPEGTYVLEHGYCRSLYTEDPNGMLLEFTADAPGAEKINAARKVDAHATLKRWLAGDHTSNNTYR
;
A
#
# COMPACT_ATOMS: atom_id res chain seq x y z
N PHE A 1 -13.61 10.54 13.60
CA PHE A 1 -13.17 11.47 12.54
C PHE A 1 -12.98 12.88 13.10
N ASP A 2 -11.83 13.45 12.86
CA ASP A 2 -11.54 14.84 13.26
C ASP A 2 -11.52 15.70 11.98
N PRO A 3 -12.51 16.60 11.81
CA PRO A 3 -12.61 17.40 10.59
C PRO A 3 -11.48 18.43 10.45
N GLU A 4 -10.74 18.71 11.52
CA GLU A 4 -9.60 19.62 11.49
C GLU A 4 -8.31 18.94 11.02
N LEU A 5 -8.29 17.61 10.93
CA LEU A 5 -7.13 16.90 10.44
C LEU A 5 -6.94 17.10 8.94
N THR A 6 -5.79 17.60 8.57
CA THR A 6 -5.40 17.73 7.16
C THR A 6 -5.25 16.35 6.53
N PRO A 7 -5.77 16.10 5.32
CA PRO A 7 -5.50 14.85 4.60
C PRO A 7 -4.00 14.59 4.50
N SER A 8 -3.61 13.34 4.68
CA SER A 8 -2.21 12.93 4.68
C SER A 8 -2.06 11.58 3.97
N PRO A 9 -1.00 11.37 3.17
CA PRO A 9 -0.74 10.08 2.53
C PRO A 9 -0.47 8.96 3.54
N PHE A 10 -0.22 9.31 4.80
CA PHE A 10 -0.07 8.33 5.87
C PHE A 10 -1.40 7.87 6.47
N ARG A 11 -2.49 8.53 6.10
CA ARG A 11 -3.84 8.17 6.54
C ARG A 11 -4.63 7.71 5.33
N HIS A 12 -4.70 6.42 5.16
CA HIS A 12 -5.40 5.85 4.02
C HIS A 12 -6.01 4.51 4.36
N ILE A 13 -6.91 4.06 3.51
CA ILE A 13 -7.52 2.74 3.60
C ILE A 13 -7.02 1.92 2.43
N ALA A 14 -6.48 0.73 2.71
CA ALA A 14 -6.03 -0.21 1.71
C ALA A 14 -7.00 -1.38 1.61
N LEU A 15 -7.43 -1.69 0.40
CA LEU A 15 -8.31 -2.80 0.09
C LEU A 15 -7.55 -3.81 -0.76
N ASN A 16 -7.54 -5.07 -0.33
CA ASN A 16 -6.90 -6.14 -1.10
C ASN A 16 -7.84 -6.58 -2.23
N VAL A 17 -7.33 -6.55 -3.44
CA VAL A 17 -8.07 -6.95 -4.65
C VAL A 17 -7.21 -7.86 -5.52
N SER A 18 -7.83 -8.55 -6.48
CA SER A 18 -7.07 -9.29 -7.48
C SER A 18 -6.39 -8.34 -8.46
N ALA A 19 -5.34 -8.81 -9.13
CA ALA A 19 -4.66 -8.02 -10.16
C ALA A 19 -5.63 -7.60 -11.29
N THR A 20 -6.55 -8.48 -11.66
CA THR A 20 -7.57 -8.18 -12.66
C THR A 20 -8.49 -7.07 -12.21
N THR A 21 -9.01 -7.15 -10.97
CA THR A 21 -9.87 -6.10 -10.41
C THR A 21 -9.14 -4.78 -10.32
N GLN A 22 -7.88 -4.78 -9.90
CA GLN A 22 -7.07 -3.56 -9.84
C GLN A 22 -6.96 -2.90 -11.22
N SER A 23 -6.68 -3.69 -12.26
CA SER A 23 -6.58 -3.17 -13.63
C SER A 23 -7.90 -2.60 -14.12
N GLU A 24 -9.02 -3.25 -13.81
CA GLU A 24 -10.35 -2.78 -14.17
C GLU A 24 -10.70 -1.45 -13.47
N ILE A 25 -10.36 -1.32 -12.21
CA ILE A 25 -10.56 -0.08 -11.45
C ILE A 25 -9.75 1.05 -12.08
N PHE A 26 -8.48 0.79 -12.36
CA PHE A 26 -7.60 1.79 -12.97
C PHE A 26 -8.13 2.23 -14.33
N GLU A 27 -8.57 1.29 -15.17
CA GLU A 27 -9.14 1.59 -16.46
C GLU A 27 -10.40 2.46 -16.37
N ARG A 28 -11.30 2.15 -15.42
CA ARG A 28 -12.49 2.96 -15.18
C ARG A 28 -12.15 4.38 -14.75
N MET A 29 -11.15 4.53 -13.89
CA MET A 29 -10.70 5.85 -13.45
C MET A 29 -10.12 6.66 -14.61
N GLN A 30 -9.33 6.02 -15.47
CA GLN A 30 -8.79 6.68 -16.65
C GLN A 30 -9.89 7.13 -17.62
N LYS A 31 -10.87 6.30 -17.89
CA LYS A 31 -12.01 6.63 -18.75
C LYS A 31 -12.85 7.76 -18.19
N ALA A 32 -13.05 7.77 -16.87
CA ALA A 32 -13.81 8.81 -16.18
C ALA A 32 -12.98 10.08 -15.96
N GLN A 33 -11.70 10.07 -16.27
CA GLN A 33 -10.76 11.15 -15.98
C GLN A 33 -10.79 11.54 -14.49
N TRP A 34 -10.90 10.54 -13.63
CA TRP A 34 -10.99 10.72 -12.19
C TRP A 34 -9.63 11.07 -11.59
N LYS A 35 -9.49 12.32 -11.14
CA LYS A 35 -8.30 12.84 -10.44
C LYS A 35 -6.98 12.27 -11.01
N PRO A 36 -6.71 12.49 -12.31
CA PRO A 36 -5.55 11.86 -12.97
C PRO A 36 -4.21 12.22 -12.32
N GLU A 37 -4.10 13.38 -11.70
CA GLU A 37 -2.88 13.80 -11.00
C GLU A 37 -2.74 13.15 -9.62
N GLY A 38 -3.84 12.68 -9.03
CA GLY A 38 -3.85 12.00 -7.73
C GLY A 38 -4.05 10.50 -7.82
N THR A 39 -4.02 9.93 -9.03
CA THR A 39 -4.19 8.49 -9.26
C THR A 39 -2.91 7.93 -9.85
N TYR A 40 -2.28 7.01 -9.15
CA TYR A 40 -0.98 6.46 -9.55
C TYR A 40 -0.78 5.06 -9.02
N VAL A 41 0.18 4.35 -9.63
CA VAL A 41 0.53 2.97 -9.26
C VAL A 41 1.95 2.92 -8.71
N LEU A 42 2.14 2.21 -7.61
CA LEU A 42 3.47 1.94 -7.04
C LEU A 42 3.71 0.44 -6.95
N GLU A 43 4.91 0.03 -7.32
CA GLU A 43 5.39 -1.33 -7.12
C GLU A 43 6.17 -1.39 -5.81
N HIS A 44 5.69 -2.19 -4.86
CA HIS A 44 6.34 -2.37 -3.56
C HIS A 44 7.21 -3.63 -3.49
N GLY A 45 7.28 -4.41 -4.56
CA GLY A 45 7.99 -5.69 -4.60
C GLY A 45 7.14 -6.86 -4.14
N TYR A 46 6.48 -6.76 -3.00
CA TYR A 46 5.57 -7.78 -2.49
C TYR A 46 4.12 -7.55 -2.92
N CYS A 47 3.79 -6.35 -3.34
CA CYS A 47 2.47 -6.01 -3.87
C CYS A 47 2.58 -4.85 -4.86
N ARG A 48 1.54 -4.71 -5.65
CA ARG A 48 1.35 -3.57 -6.54
C ARG A 48 0.15 -2.79 -6.04
N SER A 49 0.29 -1.49 -5.84
CA SER A 49 -0.74 -0.66 -5.25
C SER A 49 -1.19 0.44 -6.20
N LEU A 50 -2.50 0.56 -6.34
CA LEU A 50 -3.15 1.66 -7.05
C LEU A 50 -3.68 2.63 -6.00
N TYR A 51 -3.20 3.87 -6.05
CA TYR A 51 -3.63 4.94 -5.15
C TYR A 51 -4.52 5.93 -5.86
N THR A 52 -5.57 6.36 -5.20
CA THR A 52 -6.45 7.41 -5.66
C THR A 52 -7.06 8.13 -4.46
N GLU A 53 -7.84 9.16 -4.71
CA GLU A 53 -8.58 9.86 -3.66
C GLU A 53 -10.07 9.67 -3.85
N ASP A 54 -10.80 9.60 -2.74
CA ASP A 54 -12.27 9.63 -2.77
C ASP A 54 -12.76 11.08 -3.00
N PRO A 55 -14.08 11.31 -3.17
CA PRO A 55 -14.61 12.66 -3.36
C PRO A 55 -14.31 13.62 -2.21
N ASN A 56 -14.02 13.12 -1.03
CA ASN A 56 -13.70 13.91 0.16
C ASN A 56 -12.20 14.13 0.35
N GLY A 57 -11.37 13.64 -0.57
CA GLY A 57 -9.91 13.79 -0.50
C GLY A 57 -9.21 12.72 0.34
N MET A 58 -9.91 11.67 0.77
CA MET A 58 -9.28 10.57 1.49
C MET A 58 -8.48 9.70 0.52
N LEU A 59 -7.25 9.38 0.88
CA LEU A 59 -6.42 8.49 0.07
C LEU A 59 -6.94 7.05 0.19
N LEU A 60 -7.14 6.42 -0.94
CA LEU A 60 -7.52 5.01 -1.06
C LEU A 60 -6.43 4.24 -1.78
N GLU A 61 -6.20 3.04 -1.32
CA GLU A 61 -5.26 2.11 -1.94
C GLU A 61 -5.98 0.83 -2.32
N PHE A 62 -5.82 0.41 -3.58
CA PHE A 62 -6.25 -0.91 -4.04
C PHE A 62 -4.98 -1.72 -4.29
N THR A 63 -4.73 -2.70 -3.44
CA THR A 63 -3.47 -3.45 -3.47
C THR A 63 -3.69 -4.87 -3.96
N ALA A 64 -2.81 -5.33 -4.82
CA ALA A 64 -2.80 -6.71 -5.32
C ALA A 64 -1.45 -7.34 -5.01
N ASP A 65 -1.48 -8.56 -4.47
CA ASP A 65 -0.25 -9.28 -4.14
C ASP A 65 0.56 -9.55 -5.40
N ALA A 66 1.88 -9.34 -5.30
CA ALA A 66 2.79 -9.70 -6.37
C ALA A 66 2.96 -11.22 -6.45
N PRO A 67 3.29 -11.78 -7.64
CA PRO A 67 3.75 -13.16 -7.72
C PRO A 67 4.92 -13.38 -6.75
N GLY A 68 4.84 -14.40 -5.90
CA GLY A 68 5.87 -14.67 -4.90
C GLY A 68 5.69 -13.96 -3.57
N ALA A 69 4.60 -13.22 -3.37
CA ALA A 69 4.31 -12.56 -2.08
C ALA A 69 4.31 -13.56 -0.92
N GLU A 70 3.85 -14.78 -1.13
CA GLU A 70 3.86 -15.84 -0.10
C GLU A 70 5.27 -16.15 0.37
N LYS A 71 6.25 -16.21 -0.55
CA LYS A 71 7.66 -16.45 -0.20
C LYS A 71 8.24 -15.29 0.61
N ILE A 72 7.91 -14.06 0.23
CA ILE A 72 8.34 -12.87 0.94
C ILE A 72 7.75 -12.88 2.35
N ASN A 73 6.46 -13.16 2.47
CA ASN A 73 5.78 -13.23 3.75
C ASN A 73 6.37 -14.33 4.65
N ALA A 74 6.68 -15.49 4.09
CA ALA A 74 7.29 -16.58 4.82
C ALA A 74 8.68 -16.19 5.36
N ALA A 75 9.49 -15.52 4.54
CA ALA A 75 10.80 -15.01 4.97
C ALA A 75 10.66 -13.96 6.08
N ARG A 76 9.73 -13.05 5.95
CA ARG A 76 9.46 -12.03 6.97
C ARG A 76 8.96 -12.63 8.28
N LYS A 77 8.14 -13.66 8.19
CA LYS A 77 7.65 -14.37 9.38
C LYS A 77 8.80 -14.99 10.19
N VAL A 78 9.79 -15.55 9.48
CA VAL A 78 10.98 -16.12 10.15
C VAL A 78 11.76 -15.03 10.90
N ASP A 79 11.88 -13.83 10.32
CA ASP A 79 12.67 -12.75 10.90
C ASP A 79 11.90 -11.87 11.89
N ALA A 80 10.58 -12.02 11.96
CA ALA A 80 9.71 -11.07 12.68
C ALA A 80 10.10 -10.90 14.15
N HIS A 81 10.35 -12.00 14.87
CA HIS A 81 10.71 -11.94 16.28
C HIS A 81 12.09 -11.32 16.50
N ALA A 82 13.05 -11.65 15.67
CA ALA A 82 14.40 -11.08 15.74
C ALA A 82 14.36 -9.57 15.46
N THR A 83 13.58 -9.15 14.49
CA THR A 83 13.38 -7.72 14.15
C THR A 83 12.75 -6.97 15.33
N LEU A 84 11.71 -7.53 15.93
CA LEU A 84 11.07 -6.92 17.10
C LEU A 84 12.04 -6.81 18.27
N LYS A 85 12.83 -7.86 18.54
CA LYS A 85 13.81 -7.88 19.60
C LYS A 85 14.86 -6.78 19.43
N ARG A 86 15.37 -6.60 18.22
CA ARG A 86 16.31 -5.51 17.90
C ARG A 86 15.65 -4.15 18.13
N TRP A 87 14.43 -3.97 17.67
CA TRP A 87 13.68 -2.72 17.84
C TRP A 87 13.54 -2.38 19.32
N LEU A 88 13.12 -3.34 20.14
CA LEU A 88 12.95 -3.14 21.58
C LEU A 88 14.28 -2.86 22.30
N ALA A 89 15.40 -3.32 21.75
CA ALA A 89 16.75 -3.03 22.27
C ALA A 89 17.31 -1.69 21.82
N GLY A 90 16.55 -0.90 21.03
CA GLY A 90 16.94 0.42 20.57
C GLY A 90 17.55 0.47 19.17
N ASP A 91 17.69 -0.67 18.48
CA ASP A 91 18.16 -0.69 17.10
C ASP A 91 16.96 -0.54 16.16
N HIS A 92 16.76 0.67 15.65
CA HIS A 92 15.66 1.01 14.75
C HIS A 92 16.10 1.07 13.28
N THR A 93 17.23 0.50 12.96
CA THR A 93 17.74 0.46 11.59
C THR A 93 16.79 -0.35 10.70
N SER A 94 16.41 0.21 9.56
CA SER A 94 15.55 -0.49 8.61
C SER A 94 16.30 -1.67 7.97
N ASN A 95 15.67 -2.83 7.95
CA ASN A 95 16.14 -4.00 7.21
C ASN A 95 15.19 -4.36 6.05
N ASN A 96 14.26 -3.46 5.75
CA ASN A 96 13.24 -3.73 4.75
C ASN A 96 13.74 -3.40 3.35
N THR A 97 13.87 -4.44 2.50
CA THR A 97 14.24 -4.30 1.09
C THR A 97 13.03 -4.10 0.18
N TYR A 98 11.82 -4.29 0.69
CA TYR A 98 10.55 -4.11 -0.04
C TYR A 98 9.83 -2.88 0.51
N ARG A 99 9.46 -1.98 -0.38
CA ARG A 99 8.80 -0.73 0.02
C ARG A 99 7.55 -0.45 -0.75
#